data_d73d4f1d61cb1f634982e87028a2eb7a
#
_entry.id   d73d4f1d61cb1f634982e87028a2eb7a
#
_cell.length_a   1.000
_cell.length_b   1.000
_cell.length_c   1.000
_cell.angle_alpha   90.00
_cell.angle_beta   90.00
_cell.angle_gamma   90.00
#
_symmetry.space_group_name_H-M   'P 1'
#
loop_
_entity.id
_entity.type
_entity.pdbx_description
1 polymer ?
#
loop_
_entity_poly.entity_id
_entity_poly.type
_entity_poly.pdbx_seq_one_letter_code
_entity_poly.pdbx_strand_id
1 'polypeptide(L)'
;FEDIPEALENTVAIAQRCNLEVRLGESFLPQFPIPEGETTDSYFTRISKEGLEKRLEILLDKNADDYAERRKEYEERLQIEMDVIINMGFPGYFLIVADFIQWSKDNGIPVGPGRGSGAGSLGAYAQKITDLDPLEFDLLFERFLNPERVSLPDFDVDFCMDRRDEVIDYVARTYGRDSVSQIITYGTMAAKAVVRDVGRVMGQPYGFVDRIAKMIPFEIGMTLTKALEESEDLKKAYDEEEDVHGIIDMALSLEGLARNAGKHAGGVVISPTVLTDFTPLYCDEGGNLSLIHISEPTRPTATSRMPSSA
;
A
#
# COMPACT_ATOMS: atom_id res chain seq x y z
N PHE A 1 18.87 30.93 26.25
CA PHE A 1 20.05 30.09 25.94
C PHE A 1 21.38 30.84 26.06
N GLU A 2 21.37 32.09 26.54
CA GLU A 2 22.59 32.86 26.77
C GLU A 2 23.52 32.26 27.83
N ASP A 3 22.94 31.49 28.74
CA ASP A 3 23.59 30.74 29.82
C ASP A 3 24.11 29.35 29.40
N ILE A 4 23.80 28.89 28.16
CA ILE A 4 24.24 27.62 27.61
C ILE A 4 24.73 27.82 26.15
N PRO A 5 25.86 28.49 25.93
CA PRO A 5 26.36 28.76 24.58
C PRO A 5 26.65 27.53 23.76
N GLU A 6 27.02 26.43 24.41
CA GLU A 6 27.24 25.13 23.76
C GLU A 6 25.97 24.59 23.06
N ALA A 7 24.78 24.93 23.54
CA ALA A 7 23.53 24.53 22.90
C ALA A 7 23.38 25.21 21.53
N LEU A 8 23.82 26.46 21.39
CA LEU A 8 23.81 27.18 20.13
C LEU A 8 24.88 26.66 19.16
N GLU A 9 26.09 26.38 19.68
CA GLU A 9 27.17 25.79 18.89
C GLU A 9 26.79 24.39 18.37
N ASN A 10 26.17 23.58 19.21
CA ASN A 10 25.68 22.25 18.85
C ASN A 10 24.59 22.31 17.77
N THR A 11 23.80 23.36 17.68
CA THR A 11 22.80 23.52 16.59
C THR A 11 23.49 23.53 15.24
N VAL A 12 24.59 24.27 15.09
CA VAL A 12 25.38 24.32 13.86
C VAL A 12 26.10 22.99 13.61
N ALA A 13 26.67 22.39 14.65
CA ALA A 13 27.35 21.10 14.56
C ALA A 13 26.38 19.98 14.11
N ILE A 14 25.14 19.99 14.61
CA ILE A 14 24.08 19.04 14.18
C ILE A 14 23.70 19.30 12.71
N ALA A 15 23.49 20.56 12.32
CA ALA A 15 23.17 20.90 10.94
C ALA A 15 24.26 20.44 9.95
N GLN A 16 25.53 20.59 10.32
CA GLN A 16 26.66 20.11 9.51
C GLN A 16 26.73 18.59 9.40
N ARG A 17 26.24 17.86 10.41
CA ARG A 17 26.15 16.38 10.41
C ARG A 17 24.96 15.86 9.62
N CYS A 18 23.91 16.66 9.46
CA CYS A 18 22.72 16.33 8.66
C CYS A 18 23.03 16.55 7.17
N ASN A 19 23.82 15.64 6.59
CA ASN A 19 24.26 15.69 5.19
C ASN A 19 23.89 14.38 4.50
N LEU A 20 22.59 14.21 4.22
CA LEU A 20 22.05 13.02 3.56
C LEU A 20 21.52 13.39 2.17
N GLU A 21 22.04 12.73 1.15
CA GLU A 21 21.42 12.70 -0.18
C GLU A 21 20.48 11.52 -0.30
N VAL A 22 19.20 11.81 -0.56
CA VAL A 22 18.22 10.75 -0.80
C VAL A 22 18.27 10.32 -2.26
N ARG A 23 18.57 9.05 -2.52
CA ARG A 23 18.56 8.49 -3.87
C ARG A 23 17.13 8.28 -4.32
N LEU A 24 16.70 9.06 -5.31
CA LEU A 24 15.35 8.97 -5.90
C LEU A 24 15.40 8.24 -7.24
N GLY A 25 14.33 7.50 -7.56
CA GLY A 25 14.18 6.83 -8.85
C GLY A 25 14.92 5.49 -8.99
N GLU A 26 15.56 5.01 -7.93
CA GLU A 26 16.16 3.66 -7.90
C GLU A 26 15.19 2.70 -7.20
N SER A 27 14.96 1.53 -7.82
CA SER A 27 14.13 0.46 -7.25
C SER A 27 15.02 -0.63 -6.67
N PHE A 28 14.81 -0.92 -5.40
CA PHE A 28 15.54 -1.97 -4.68
C PHE A 28 14.60 -3.16 -4.43
N LEU A 29 14.77 -4.22 -5.20
CA LEU A 29 13.98 -5.44 -5.04
C LEU A 29 14.75 -6.47 -4.19
N PRO A 30 14.09 -7.16 -3.26
CA PRO A 30 14.70 -8.25 -2.52
C PRO A 30 15.03 -9.43 -3.43
N GLN A 31 16.01 -10.21 -3.03
CA GLN A 31 16.38 -11.43 -3.76
C GLN A 31 15.48 -12.59 -3.31
N PHE A 32 14.82 -13.21 -4.26
CA PHE A 32 14.10 -14.45 -4.01
C PHE A 32 15.09 -15.62 -3.92
N PRO A 33 14.99 -16.53 -2.92
CA PRO A 33 15.81 -17.70 -2.84
C PRO A 33 15.46 -18.67 -3.98
N ILE A 34 16.41 -18.91 -4.88
CA ILE A 34 16.27 -19.80 -6.01
C ILE A 34 17.09 -21.09 -5.80
N PRO A 35 16.68 -22.22 -6.41
CA PRO A 35 17.45 -23.47 -6.39
C PRO A 35 18.85 -23.30 -6.96
N GLU A 36 19.81 -24.13 -6.47
CA GLU A 36 21.17 -24.14 -6.96
C GLU A 36 21.23 -24.51 -8.45
N GLY A 37 21.97 -23.74 -9.23
CA GLY A 37 22.14 -23.94 -10.67
C GLY A 37 21.12 -23.23 -11.56
N GLU A 38 20.14 -22.54 -10.99
CA GLU A 38 19.20 -21.69 -11.74
C GLU A 38 19.50 -20.20 -11.55
N THR A 39 18.99 -19.37 -12.47
CA THR A 39 18.91 -17.92 -12.32
C THR A 39 17.48 -17.55 -11.97
N THR A 40 17.25 -16.32 -11.46
CA THR A 40 15.90 -15.83 -11.17
C THR A 40 15.00 -15.93 -12.40
N ASP A 41 15.52 -15.59 -13.58
CA ASP A 41 14.78 -15.60 -14.85
C ASP A 41 14.46 -17.02 -15.31
N SER A 42 15.43 -17.95 -15.21
CA SER A 42 15.19 -19.35 -15.60
C SER A 42 14.18 -20.03 -14.66
N TYR A 43 14.29 -19.77 -13.36
CA TYR A 43 13.36 -20.30 -12.37
C TYR A 43 11.95 -19.74 -12.57
N PHE A 44 11.82 -18.43 -12.74
CA PHE A 44 10.55 -17.78 -13.05
C PHE A 44 9.90 -18.35 -14.32
N THR A 45 10.67 -18.50 -15.40
CA THR A 45 10.20 -19.06 -16.66
C THR A 45 9.69 -20.48 -16.48
N ARG A 46 10.45 -21.33 -15.77
CA ARG A 46 10.09 -22.72 -15.53
C ARG A 46 8.79 -22.83 -14.73
N ILE A 47 8.68 -22.16 -13.59
CA ILE A 47 7.49 -22.27 -12.75
C ILE A 47 6.24 -21.65 -13.40
N SER A 48 6.41 -20.62 -14.22
CA SER A 48 5.29 -20.03 -14.98
C SER A 48 4.76 -21.01 -16.02
N LYS A 49 5.64 -21.70 -16.76
CA LYS A 49 5.25 -22.72 -17.72
C LYS A 49 4.60 -23.94 -17.04
N GLU A 50 5.21 -24.44 -15.97
CA GLU A 50 4.64 -25.55 -15.19
C GLU A 50 3.27 -25.19 -14.57
N GLY A 51 3.12 -23.93 -14.14
CA GLY A 51 1.87 -23.42 -13.61
C GLY A 51 0.78 -23.30 -14.67
N LEU A 52 1.14 -22.81 -15.88
CA LEU A 52 0.20 -22.77 -17.00
C LEU A 52 -0.28 -24.16 -17.37
N GLU A 53 0.61 -25.15 -17.47
CA GLU A 53 0.20 -26.53 -17.74
C GLU A 53 -0.87 -27.04 -16.79
N LYS A 54 -0.69 -26.80 -15.48
CA LYS A 54 -1.68 -27.18 -14.45
C LYS A 54 -3.02 -26.45 -14.61
N ARG A 55 -3.00 -25.18 -15.07
CA ARG A 55 -4.23 -24.43 -15.36
C ARG A 55 -4.92 -24.98 -16.61
N LEU A 56 -4.17 -25.24 -17.68
CA LEU A 56 -4.70 -25.76 -18.94
C LEU A 56 -5.32 -27.16 -18.78
N GLU A 57 -4.81 -28.00 -17.90
CA GLU A 57 -5.43 -29.31 -17.59
C GLU A 57 -6.84 -29.20 -17.04
N ILE A 58 -7.17 -28.06 -16.40
CA ILE A 58 -8.50 -27.79 -15.82
C ILE A 58 -9.38 -27.03 -16.81
N LEU A 59 -8.78 -26.10 -17.58
CA LEU A 59 -9.52 -25.17 -18.43
C LEU A 59 -9.90 -25.77 -19.78
N LEU A 60 -9.04 -26.63 -20.36
CA LEU A 60 -9.20 -27.12 -21.71
C LEU A 60 -9.57 -28.61 -21.74
N ASP A 61 -10.61 -28.93 -22.49
CA ASP A 61 -10.92 -30.34 -22.81
C ASP A 61 -9.95 -30.83 -23.92
N LYS A 62 -9.11 -31.82 -23.57
CA LYS A 62 -8.12 -32.41 -24.52
C LYS A 62 -8.75 -33.04 -25.76
N ASN A 63 -10.08 -33.33 -25.72
CA ASN A 63 -10.82 -33.92 -26.83
C ASN A 63 -11.59 -32.90 -27.67
N ALA A 64 -11.54 -31.60 -27.31
CA ALA A 64 -12.17 -30.53 -28.10
C ALA A 64 -11.41 -30.27 -29.41
N ASP A 65 -12.15 -29.99 -30.47
CA ASP A 65 -11.57 -29.73 -31.80
C ASP A 65 -10.63 -28.51 -31.83
N ASP A 66 -10.90 -27.53 -30.95
CA ASP A 66 -10.15 -26.28 -30.82
C ASP A 66 -9.01 -26.35 -29.77
N TYR A 67 -8.79 -27.51 -29.14
CA TYR A 67 -7.80 -27.66 -28.05
C TYR A 67 -6.41 -27.15 -28.44
N ALA A 68 -5.92 -27.52 -29.60
CA ALA A 68 -4.57 -27.16 -30.04
C ALA A 68 -4.43 -25.64 -30.32
N GLU A 69 -5.48 -25.03 -30.86
CA GLU A 69 -5.51 -23.60 -31.15
C GLU A 69 -5.57 -22.78 -29.85
N ARG A 70 -6.49 -23.11 -28.94
CA ARG A 70 -6.61 -22.45 -27.64
C ARG A 70 -5.35 -22.60 -26.81
N ARG A 71 -4.78 -23.82 -26.75
CA ARG A 71 -3.53 -24.04 -26.02
C ARG A 71 -2.41 -23.15 -26.54
N LYS A 72 -2.29 -23.02 -27.86
CA LYS A 72 -1.28 -22.17 -28.51
C LYS A 72 -1.46 -20.71 -28.13
N GLU A 73 -2.70 -20.21 -28.06
CA GLU A 73 -3.01 -18.85 -27.65
C GLU A 73 -2.49 -18.55 -26.23
N TYR A 74 -2.71 -19.44 -25.27
CA TYR A 74 -2.19 -19.31 -23.92
C TYR A 74 -0.66 -19.33 -23.86
N GLU A 75 -0.04 -20.25 -24.59
CA GLU A 75 1.43 -20.37 -24.64
C GLU A 75 2.08 -19.13 -25.24
N GLU A 76 1.56 -18.61 -26.34
CA GLU A 76 2.04 -17.39 -26.99
C GLU A 76 1.87 -16.17 -26.08
N ARG A 77 0.71 -16.01 -25.44
CA ARG A 77 0.47 -14.93 -24.49
C ARG A 77 1.41 -15.02 -23.30
N LEU A 78 1.59 -16.19 -22.69
CA LEU A 78 2.51 -16.36 -21.57
C LEU A 78 3.95 -16.01 -21.99
N GLN A 79 4.40 -16.41 -23.20
CA GLN A 79 5.74 -16.10 -23.65
C GLN A 79 5.96 -14.58 -23.79
N ILE A 80 4.99 -13.87 -24.37
CA ILE A 80 5.05 -12.41 -24.51
C ILE A 80 5.16 -11.74 -23.13
N GLU A 81 4.32 -12.16 -22.17
CA GLU A 81 4.35 -11.59 -20.83
C GLU A 81 5.65 -11.89 -20.10
N MET A 82 6.17 -13.11 -20.18
CA MET A 82 7.45 -13.48 -19.56
C MET A 82 8.60 -12.63 -20.11
N ASP A 83 8.64 -12.41 -21.41
CA ASP A 83 9.68 -11.60 -22.04
C ASP A 83 9.63 -10.14 -21.52
N VAL A 84 8.44 -9.57 -21.37
CA VAL A 84 8.25 -8.22 -20.80
C VAL A 84 8.67 -8.19 -19.33
N ILE A 85 8.21 -9.14 -18.51
CA ILE A 85 8.51 -9.21 -17.08
C ILE A 85 10.02 -9.34 -16.84
N ILE A 86 10.71 -10.18 -17.62
CA ILE A 86 12.16 -10.41 -17.54
C ILE A 86 12.91 -9.14 -17.96
N ASN A 87 12.56 -8.56 -19.11
CA ASN A 87 13.22 -7.36 -19.63
C ASN A 87 13.07 -6.15 -18.69
N MET A 88 11.95 -6.06 -17.95
CA MET A 88 11.72 -5.02 -16.96
C MET A 88 12.35 -5.32 -15.58
N GLY A 89 12.92 -6.51 -15.36
CA GLY A 89 13.62 -6.91 -14.14
C GLY A 89 12.69 -7.30 -12.99
N PHE A 90 11.46 -7.75 -13.25
CA PHE A 90 10.47 -8.09 -12.21
C PHE A 90 10.24 -9.60 -11.94
N PRO A 91 11.02 -10.57 -12.45
CA PRO A 91 10.81 -11.97 -12.10
C PRO A 91 10.81 -12.22 -10.59
N GLY A 92 11.79 -11.63 -9.86
CA GLY A 92 11.88 -11.77 -8.40
C GLY A 92 10.64 -11.24 -7.67
N TYR A 93 10.04 -10.15 -8.14
CA TYR A 93 8.82 -9.61 -7.57
C TYR A 93 7.63 -10.58 -7.70
N PHE A 94 7.44 -11.17 -8.89
CA PHE A 94 6.40 -12.19 -9.09
C PHE A 94 6.61 -13.40 -8.20
N LEU A 95 7.85 -13.89 -8.09
CA LEU A 95 8.21 -15.03 -7.25
C LEU A 95 7.88 -14.79 -5.78
N ILE A 96 8.22 -13.61 -5.25
CA ILE A 96 7.94 -13.23 -3.86
C ILE A 96 6.43 -13.17 -3.61
N VAL A 97 5.68 -12.56 -4.53
CA VAL A 97 4.23 -12.45 -4.40
C VAL A 97 3.58 -13.84 -4.46
N ALA A 98 3.98 -14.69 -5.39
CA ALA A 98 3.50 -16.05 -5.51
C ALA A 98 3.80 -16.87 -4.24
N ASP A 99 4.99 -16.72 -3.64
CA ASP A 99 5.43 -17.42 -2.45
C ASP A 99 4.50 -17.18 -1.26
N PHE A 100 4.29 -15.94 -0.84
CA PHE A 100 3.47 -15.69 0.34
C PHE A 100 1.97 -15.95 0.08
N ILE A 101 1.49 -15.81 -1.16
CA ILE A 101 0.13 -16.21 -1.51
C ILE A 101 -0.04 -17.71 -1.42
N GLN A 102 0.90 -18.49 -2.00
CA GLN A 102 0.84 -19.94 -1.95
C GLN A 102 0.98 -20.45 -0.53
N TRP A 103 1.94 -19.89 0.26
CA TRP A 103 2.06 -20.22 1.68
C TRP A 103 0.74 -19.98 2.44
N SER A 104 0.08 -18.87 2.17
CA SER A 104 -1.21 -18.57 2.80
C SER A 104 -2.28 -19.59 2.46
N LYS A 105 -2.42 -19.94 1.17
CA LYS A 105 -3.35 -20.95 0.70
C LYS A 105 -3.07 -22.33 1.32
N ASP A 106 -1.80 -22.73 1.40
CA ASP A 106 -1.35 -24.01 1.98
C ASP A 106 -1.58 -24.08 3.50
N ASN A 107 -1.60 -22.93 4.19
CA ASN A 107 -1.92 -22.84 5.61
C ASN A 107 -3.40 -22.55 5.90
N GLY A 108 -4.26 -22.66 4.89
CA GLY A 108 -5.71 -22.48 5.02
C GLY A 108 -6.11 -21.03 5.34
N ILE A 109 -5.29 -20.04 4.96
CA ILE A 109 -5.63 -18.63 5.04
C ILE A 109 -6.32 -18.23 3.74
N PRO A 110 -7.59 -17.79 3.78
CA PRO A 110 -8.30 -17.36 2.59
C PRO A 110 -7.58 -16.18 1.90
N VAL A 111 -7.39 -16.31 0.59
CA VAL A 111 -6.81 -15.27 -0.28
C VAL A 111 -7.83 -14.97 -1.38
N GLY A 112 -8.04 -13.70 -1.68
CA GLY A 112 -8.93 -13.27 -2.75
C GLY A 112 -8.41 -13.67 -4.15
N PRO A 113 -9.28 -13.67 -5.17
CA PRO A 113 -8.93 -14.14 -6.53
C PRO A 113 -8.00 -13.19 -7.28
N GLY A 114 -7.65 -12.06 -6.70
CA GLY A 114 -6.92 -10.97 -7.33
C GLY A 114 -7.84 -9.85 -7.78
N ARG A 115 -7.30 -8.64 -7.85
CA ARG A 115 -8.02 -7.43 -8.27
C ARG A 115 -7.06 -6.43 -8.93
N GLY A 116 -7.61 -5.34 -9.45
CA GLY A 116 -6.81 -4.30 -10.10
C GLY A 116 -6.22 -4.76 -11.44
N SER A 117 -5.15 -4.12 -11.86
CA SER A 117 -4.50 -4.40 -13.15
C SER A 117 -3.76 -5.74 -13.19
N GLY A 118 -3.31 -6.25 -12.04
CA GLY A 118 -2.60 -7.53 -11.94
C GLY A 118 -3.42 -8.74 -12.40
N ALA A 119 -4.77 -8.63 -12.38
CA ALA A 119 -5.67 -9.65 -12.92
C ALA A 119 -5.51 -9.85 -14.45
N GLY A 120 -4.94 -8.87 -15.15
CA GLY A 120 -4.66 -8.97 -16.60
C GLY A 120 -3.43 -9.80 -16.97
N SER A 121 -2.67 -10.30 -15.99
CA SER A 121 -1.45 -11.07 -16.24
C SER A 121 -1.70 -12.58 -16.23
N LEU A 122 -1.43 -13.22 -17.36
CA LEU A 122 -1.44 -14.68 -17.47
C LEU A 122 -0.28 -15.32 -16.69
N GLY A 123 0.87 -14.63 -16.59
CA GLY A 123 1.98 -15.04 -15.74
C GLY A 123 1.58 -15.09 -14.26
N ALA A 124 0.80 -14.10 -13.79
CA ALA A 124 0.26 -14.10 -12.42
C ALA A 124 -0.77 -15.23 -12.21
N TYR A 125 -1.63 -15.48 -13.19
CA TYR A 125 -2.59 -16.59 -13.16
C TYR A 125 -1.88 -17.95 -13.14
N ALA A 126 -0.86 -18.14 -13.96
CA ALA A 126 -0.06 -19.36 -13.98
C ALA A 126 0.63 -19.62 -12.64
N GLN A 127 1.19 -18.60 -12.00
CA GLN A 127 1.82 -18.71 -10.67
C GLN A 127 0.84 -18.69 -9.51
N LYS A 128 -0.47 -18.73 -9.75
CA LYS A 128 -1.55 -18.72 -8.73
C LYS A 128 -1.55 -17.47 -7.85
N ILE A 129 -1.02 -16.37 -8.34
CA ILE A 129 -1.15 -15.04 -7.73
C ILE A 129 -2.60 -14.59 -7.89
N THR A 130 -3.17 -14.78 -9.08
CA THR A 130 -4.58 -14.53 -9.37
C THR A 130 -5.32 -15.83 -9.71
N ASP A 131 -6.63 -15.83 -9.54
CA ASP A 131 -7.49 -16.95 -9.88
C ASP A 131 -8.53 -16.59 -10.97
N LEU A 132 -8.31 -15.47 -11.66
CA LEU A 132 -9.07 -15.02 -12.83
C LEU A 132 -8.26 -15.30 -14.10
N ASP A 133 -8.90 -15.95 -15.08
CA ASP A 133 -8.30 -16.20 -16.38
C ASP A 133 -8.35 -14.93 -17.25
N PRO A 134 -7.21 -14.29 -17.54
CA PRO A 134 -7.22 -13.04 -18.28
C PRO A 134 -7.65 -13.17 -19.74
N LEU A 135 -7.57 -14.35 -20.35
CA LEU A 135 -8.01 -14.56 -21.73
C LEU A 135 -9.53 -14.73 -21.80
N GLU A 136 -10.12 -15.44 -20.85
CA GLU A 136 -11.59 -15.60 -20.77
C GLU A 136 -12.33 -14.26 -20.64
N PHE A 137 -11.69 -13.29 -19.94
CA PHE A 137 -12.29 -11.98 -19.66
C PHE A 137 -11.69 -10.83 -20.49
N ASP A 138 -10.95 -11.12 -21.56
CA ASP A 138 -10.30 -10.13 -22.44
C ASP A 138 -9.50 -9.06 -21.68
N LEU A 139 -8.78 -9.47 -20.63
CA LEU A 139 -8.00 -8.55 -19.81
C LEU A 139 -6.65 -8.25 -20.44
N LEU A 140 -6.28 -6.96 -20.47
CA LEU A 140 -5.06 -6.48 -21.10
C LEU A 140 -3.90 -6.48 -20.10
N PHE A 141 -2.81 -7.18 -20.46
CA PHE A 141 -1.57 -7.18 -19.68
C PHE A 141 -0.88 -5.82 -19.65
N GLU A 142 -0.98 -5.05 -20.72
CA GLU A 142 -0.36 -3.73 -20.86
C GLU A 142 -0.90 -2.70 -19.85
N ARG A 143 -2.04 -2.97 -19.24
CA ARG A 143 -2.58 -2.16 -18.12
C ARG A 143 -1.83 -2.43 -16.83
N PHE A 144 -1.23 -3.60 -16.69
CA PHE A 144 -0.46 -4.01 -15.52
C PHE A 144 1.02 -3.67 -15.69
N LEU A 145 1.63 -4.12 -16.78
CA LEU A 145 3.02 -3.84 -17.13
C LEU A 145 3.13 -3.34 -18.57
N ASN A 146 3.75 -2.18 -18.73
CA ASN A 146 4.00 -1.59 -20.03
C ASN A 146 5.43 -1.03 -20.05
N PRO A 147 6.33 -1.52 -20.95
CA PRO A 147 7.69 -1.02 -21.07
C PRO A 147 7.79 0.49 -21.36
N GLU A 148 6.76 1.08 -21.96
CA GLU A 148 6.69 2.53 -22.23
C GLU A 148 6.33 3.36 -20.97
N ARG A 149 5.82 2.71 -19.94
CA ARG A 149 5.45 3.32 -18.66
C ARG A 149 6.38 2.80 -17.57
N VAL A 150 7.34 3.62 -17.15
CA VAL A 150 8.23 3.29 -16.03
C VAL A 150 7.43 3.39 -14.71
N SER A 151 6.65 2.36 -14.42
CA SER A 151 5.98 2.19 -13.13
C SER A 151 6.25 0.79 -12.60
N LEU A 152 6.48 0.70 -11.29
CA LEU A 152 6.56 -0.60 -10.63
C LEU A 152 5.22 -1.33 -10.75
N PRO A 153 5.23 -2.66 -10.97
CA PRO A 153 4.01 -3.46 -10.90
C PRO A 153 3.45 -3.45 -9.47
N ASP A 154 2.13 -3.40 -9.35
CA ASP A 154 1.43 -3.41 -8.07
C ASP A 154 0.38 -4.52 -8.07
N PHE A 155 0.56 -5.52 -7.20
CA PHE A 155 -0.43 -6.55 -6.94
C PHE A 155 -1.23 -6.20 -5.70
N ASP A 156 -2.50 -5.95 -5.89
CA ASP A 156 -3.48 -5.85 -4.82
C ASP A 156 -3.93 -7.25 -4.38
N VAL A 157 -3.55 -7.68 -3.19
CA VAL A 157 -3.89 -9.00 -2.65
C VAL A 157 -4.76 -8.86 -1.41
N ASP A 158 -5.91 -9.51 -1.42
CA ASP A 158 -6.85 -9.52 -0.29
C ASP A 158 -6.65 -10.79 0.55
N PHE A 159 -6.24 -10.61 1.82
CA PHE A 159 -6.10 -11.69 2.80
C PHE A 159 -7.23 -11.65 3.83
N CYS A 160 -7.53 -12.80 4.42
CA CYS A 160 -8.41 -12.87 5.58
C CYS A 160 -7.90 -11.93 6.68
N MET A 161 -8.75 -11.00 7.12
CA MET A 161 -8.38 -9.95 8.07
C MET A 161 -7.91 -10.54 9.42
N ASP A 162 -8.54 -11.61 9.89
CA ASP A 162 -8.23 -12.22 11.19
C ASP A 162 -6.86 -12.91 11.21
N ARG A 163 -6.36 -13.34 10.04
CA ARG A 163 -5.11 -14.09 9.92
C ARG A 163 -4.03 -13.39 9.10
N ARG A 164 -4.25 -12.13 8.72
CA ARG A 164 -3.29 -11.33 7.94
C ARG A 164 -1.93 -11.21 8.63
N ASP A 165 -1.91 -11.06 9.95
CA ASP A 165 -0.68 -10.91 10.70
C ASP A 165 0.21 -12.16 10.65
N GLU A 166 -0.38 -13.35 10.45
CA GLU A 166 0.38 -14.59 10.22
C GLU A 166 1.13 -14.54 8.87
N VAL A 167 0.51 -13.95 7.84
CA VAL A 167 1.16 -13.76 6.54
C VAL A 167 2.33 -12.78 6.65
N ILE A 168 2.14 -11.66 7.36
CA ILE A 168 3.20 -10.68 7.61
C ILE A 168 4.36 -11.33 8.39
N ASP A 169 4.07 -12.13 9.40
CA ASP A 169 5.11 -12.86 10.17
C ASP A 169 5.84 -13.90 9.30
N TYR A 170 5.12 -14.59 8.41
CA TYR A 170 5.76 -15.49 7.43
C TYR A 170 6.75 -14.73 6.54
N VAL A 171 6.34 -13.61 5.95
CA VAL A 171 7.19 -12.77 5.10
C VAL A 171 8.42 -12.30 5.89
N ALA A 172 8.23 -11.82 7.13
CA ALA A 172 9.34 -11.37 7.98
C ALA A 172 10.31 -12.50 8.34
N ARG A 173 9.83 -13.74 8.54
CA ARG A 173 10.69 -14.90 8.80
C ARG A 173 11.45 -15.37 7.56
N THR A 174 10.79 -15.31 6.40
CA THR A 174 11.36 -15.80 5.13
C THR A 174 12.39 -14.85 4.55
N TYR A 175 12.10 -13.54 4.56
CA TYR A 175 12.95 -12.52 3.92
C TYR A 175 13.84 -11.76 4.91
N GLY A 176 13.73 -12.06 6.21
CA GLY A 176 14.53 -11.45 7.26
C GLY A 176 13.78 -10.40 8.07
N ARG A 177 13.77 -10.56 9.40
CA ARG A 177 13.05 -9.63 10.30
C ARG A 177 13.62 -8.21 10.28
N ASP A 178 14.90 -8.06 9.98
CA ASP A 178 15.56 -6.76 9.87
C ASP A 178 15.36 -6.12 8.47
N SER A 179 14.86 -6.91 7.51
CA SER A 179 14.61 -6.50 6.12
C SER A 179 13.12 -6.31 5.80
N VAL A 180 12.23 -6.62 6.75
CA VAL A 180 10.78 -6.55 6.55
C VAL A 180 10.12 -5.72 7.64
N SER A 181 9.31 -4.74 7.24
CA SER A 181 8.53 -3.93 8.19
C SER A 181 7.23 -3.43 7.58
N GLN A 182 6.26 -3.16 8.44
CA GLN A 182 5.04 -2.46 8.04
C GLN A 182 5.34 -0.97 7.81
N ILE A 183 4.61 -0.35 6.89
CA ILE A 183 4.69 1.08 6.63
C ILE A 183 4.01 1.85 7.76
N ILE A 184 4.62 2.95 8.20
CA ILE A 184 3.97 3.89 9.11
C ILE A 184 2.98 4.77 8.36
N THR A 185 1.87 5.10 9.02
CA THR A 185 0.93 6.12 8.56
C THR A 185 0.84 7.23 9.58
N TYR A 186 0.71 8.46 9.11
CA TYR A 186 0.47 9.60 9.98
C TYR A 186 -1.00 9.96 9.97
N GLY A 187 -1.65 9.86 11.13
CA GLY A 187 -2.97 10.43 11.32
C GLY A 187 -2.86 11.95 11.41
N THR A 188 -3.62 12.65 10.57
CA THR A 188 -3.69 14.11 10.60
C THR A 188 -4.94 14.60 11.29
N MET A 189 -4.91 15.84 11.76
CA MET A 189 -6.09 16.52 12.31
C MET A 189 -7.00 16.95 11.15
N ALA A 190 -7.89 16.05 10.72
CA ALA A 190 -8.88 16.32 9.68
C ALA A 190 -10.00 17.24 10.21
N ALA A 191 -10.69 17.95 9.33
CA ALA A 191 -11.68 19.00 9.62
C ALA A 191 -12.62 18.69 10.80
N LYS A 192 -13.34 17.54 10.77
CA LYS A 192 -14.26 17.16 11.87
C LYS A 192 -13.54 16.81 13.17
N ALA A 193 -12.35 16.22 13.06
CA ALA A 193 -11.58 15.79 14.22
C ALA A 193 -10.96 17.00 14.94
N VAL A 194 -10.35 17.93 14.18
CA VAL A 194 -9.73 19.12 14.75
C VAL A 194 -10.74 20.00 15.47
N VAL A 195 -11.95 20.18 14.92
CA VAL A 195 -13.02 20.94 15.59
C VAL A 195 -13.41 20.30 16.93
N ARG A 196 -13.55 18.96 16.98
CA ARG A 196 -13.85 18.26 18.23
C ARG A 196 -12.73 18.35 19.25
N ASP A 197 -11.49 18.25 18.82
CA ASP A 197 -10.33 18.34 19.70
C ASP A 197 -10.16 19.75 20.25
N VAL A 198 -10.25 20.77 19.40
CA VAL A 198 -10.20 22.19 19.82
C VAL A 198 -11.33 22.52 20.78
N GLY A 199 -12.57 22.17 20.43
CA GLY A 199 -13.74 22.44 21.32
C GLY A 199 -13.59 21.77 22.67
N ARG A 200 -13.08 20.55 22.74
CA ARG A 200 -12.78 19.84 24.00
C ARG A 200 -11.72 20.56 24.82
N VAL A 201 -10.62 21.01 24.21
CA VAL A 201 -9.54 21.72 24.90
C VAL A 201 -9.98 23.09 25.39
N MET A 202 -10.84 23.77 24.63
CA MET A 202 -11.45 25.04 25.03
C MET A 202 -12.55 24.87 26.09
N GLY A 203 -12.82 23.65 26.58
CA GLY A 203 -13.78 23.36 27.62
C GLY A 203 -15.24 23.44 27.19
N GLN A 204 -15.53 23.44 25.91
CA GLN A 204 -16.89 23.50 25.39
C GLN A 204 -17.64 22.17 25.57
N PRO A 205 -18.96 22.21 25.83
CA PRO A 205 -19.77 21.01 25.97
C PRO A 205 -19.75 20.14 24.71
N TYR A 206 -19.66 18.82 24.88
CA TYR A 206 -19.60 17.87 23.75
C TYR A 206 -20.73 18.07 22.75
N GLY A 207 -21.99 18.25 23.21
CA GLY A 207 -23.14 18.45 22.31
C GLY A 207 -23.04 19.70 21.44
N PHE A 208 -22.44 20.76 21.98
CA PHE A 208 -22.19 22.00 21.24
C PHE A 208 -21.15 21.78 20.13
N VAL A 209 -20.02 21.19 20.48
CA VAL A 209 -18.96 20.92 19.54
C VAL A 209 -19.36 19.90 18.47
N ASP A 210 -20.13 18.86 18.83
CA ASP A 210 -20.63 17.86 17.88
C ASP A 210 -21.66 18.46 16.90
N ARG A 211 -22.45 19.47 17.32
CA ARG A 211 -23.30 20.27 16.43
C ARG A 211 -22.47 20.93 15.34
N ILE A 212 -21.36 21.60 15.68
CA ILE A 212 -20.48 22.26 14.75
C ILE A 212 -19.86 21.23 13.80
N ALA A 213 -19.32 20.14 14.34
CA ALA A 213 -18.69 19.09 13.55
C ALA A 213 -19.68 18.41 12.56
N LYS A 214 -20.99 18.37 12.87
CA LYS A 214 -22.01 17.85 11.97
C LYS A 214 -22.36 18.79 10.82
N MET A 215 -22.14 20.09 10.95
CA MET A 215 -22.33 21.07 9.86
C MET A 215 -21.26 20.91 8.78
N ILE A 216 -20.10 20.31 9.09
CA ILE A 216 -19.06 20.04 8.11
C ILE A 216 -19.53 18.90 7.18
N PRO A 217 -19.54 19.08 5.85
CA PRO A 217 -19.93 18.02 4.91
C PRO A 217 -19.08 16.75 5.05
N PHE A 218 -19.66 15.60 4.70
CA PHE A 218 -18.93 14.33 4.69
C PHE A 218 -18.41 14.04 3.29
N GLU A 219 -17.20 14.49 3.02
CA GLU A 219 -16.49 14.26 1.78
C GLU A 219 -15.03 13.88 2.07
N ILE A 220 -14.44 13.01 1.25
CA ILE A 220 -13.04 12.63 1.37
C ILE A 220 -12.18 13.84 1.01
N GLY A 221 -11.25 14.21 1.90
CA GLY A 221 -10.40 15.39 1.70
C GLY A 221 -11.07 16.73 2.02
N MET A 222 -12.22 16.71 2.69
CA MET A 222 -12.87 17.93 3.17
C MET A 222 -11.95 18.71 4.12
N THR A 223 -11.76 20.01 3.83
CA THR A 223 -11.06 20.96 4.67
C THR A 223 -12.04 21.93 5.33
N LEU A 224 -11.62 22.58 6.41
CA LEU A 224 -12.45 23.61 7.07
C LEU A 224 -12.72 24.81 6.16
N THR A 225 -11.73 25.22 5.38
CA THR A 225 -11.90 26.30 4.40
C THR A 225 -12.99 25.93 3.38
N LYS A 226 -12.90 24.74 2.80
CA LYS A 226 -13.90 24.25 1.84
C LYS A 226 -15.27 24.09 2.52
N ALA A 227 -15.30 23.62 3.78
CA ALA A 227 -16.56 23.46 4.52
C ALA A 227 -17.24 24.81 4.79
N LEU A 228 -16.50 25.86 5.06
CA LEU A 228 -17.05 27.23 5.24
C LEU A 228 -17.60 27.81 3.92
N GLU A 229 -17.06 27.39 2.77
CA GLU A 229 -17.57 27.79 1.46
C GLU A 229 -18.82 27.02 1.03
N GLU A 230 -18.91 25.72 1.36
CA GLU A 230 -19.98 24.84 0.90
C GLU A 230 -21.16 24.71 1.86
N SER A 231 -20.95 24.92 3.16
CA SER A 231 -22.00 24.79 4.18
C SER A 231 -22.48 26.16 4.64
N GLU A 232 -23.68 26.54 4.20
CA GLU A 232 -24.33 27.79 4.64
C GLU A 232 -24.55 27.82 6.15
N ASP A 233 -24.94 26.68 6.74
CA ASP A 233 -25.17 26.57 8.18
C ASP A 233 -23.88 26.78 9.00
N LEU A 234 -22.75 26.20 8.54
CA LEU A 234 -21.45 26.37 9.19
C LEU A 234 -20.97 27.81 9.07
N LYS A 235 -21.10 28.38 7.89
CA LYS A 235 -20.70 29.77 7.63
C LYS A 235 -21.52 30.74 8.47
N LYS A 236 -22.84 30.56 8.54
CA LYS A 236 -23.70 31.37 9.36
C LYS A 236 -23.37 31.27 10.85
N ALA A 237 -23.12 30.04 11.34
CA ALA A 237 -22.74 29.84 12.74
C ALA A 237 -21.35 30.47 13.03
N TYR A 238 -20.42 30.42 12.10
CA TYR A 238 -19.12 31.06 12.19
C TYR A 238 -19.22 32.57 12.25
N ASP A 239 -20.11 33.19 11.46
CA ASP A 239 -20.28 34.64 11.38
C ASP A 239 -21.07 35.21 12.57
N GLU A 240 -22.03 34.45 13.12
CA GLU A 240 -22.99 34.92 14.13
C GLU A 240 -22.67 34.48 15.58
N GLU A 241 -21.92 33.37 15.78
CA GLU A 241 -21.64 32.81 17.10
C GLU A 241 -20.15 32.93 17.47
N GLU A 242 -19.82 33.78 18.47
CA GLU A 242 -18.41 34.05 18.87
C GLU A 242 -17.66 32.82 19.33
N ASP A 243 -18.32 31.89 20.06
CA ASP A 243 -17.69 30.62 20.44
C ASP A 243 -17.38 29.70 19.25
N VAL A 244 -18.26 29.68 18.23
CA VAL A 244 -18.02 28.92 16.99
C VAL A 244 -16.86 29.52 16.21
N HIS A 245 -16.83 30.85 16.09
CA HIS A 245 -15.76 31.59 15.46
C HIS A 245 -14.40 31.24 16.09
N GLY A 246 -14.29 31.33 17.42
CA GLY A 246 -13.04 31.02 18.12
C GLY A 246 -12.59 29.55 17.96
N ILE A 247 -13.53 28.60 17.96
CA ILE A 247 -13.21 27.18 17.70
C ILE A 247 -12.72 26.98 16.28
N ILE A 248 -13.39 27.54 15.28
CA ILE A 248 -13.03 27.35 13.88
C ILE A 248 -11.70 28.01 13.54
N ASP A 249 -11.42 29.23 14.04
CA ASP A 249 -10.14 29.90 13.81
C ASP A 249 -8.96 29.12 14.39
N MET A 250 -9.11 28.60 15.60
CA MET A 250 -8.10 27.74 16.21
C MET A 250 -7.96 26.44 15.43
N ALA A 251 -9.08 25.84 15.01
CA ALA A 251 -9.09 24.62 14.23
C ALA A 251 -8.42 24.78 12.87
N LEU A 252 -8.64 25.90 12.17
CA LEU A 252 -7.95 26.24 10.91
C LEU A 252 -6.43 26.29 11.07
N SER A 253 -5.94 26.78 12.19
CA SER A 253 -4.49 26.86 12.46
C SER A 253 -3.84 25.48 12.72
N LEU A 254 -4.65 24.50 13.12
CA LEU A 254 -4.21 23.15 13.50
C LEU A 254 -4.58 22.07 12.47
N GLU A 255 -5.46 22.39 11.53
CA GLU A 255 -5.88 21.45 10.48
C GLU A 255 -4.70 20.94 9.67
N GLY A 256 -4.67 19.65 9.39
CA GLY A 256 -3.61 19.01 8.59
C GLY A 256 -2.34 18.68 9.37
N LEU A 257 -2.16 19.16 10.61
CA LEU A 257 -1.03 18.78 11.42
C LEU A 257 -1.03 17.29 11.75
N ALA A 258 0.14 16.67 11.72
CA ALA A 258 0.30 15.27 12.13
C ALA A 258 -0.01 15.13 13.63
N ARG A 259 -0.86 14.16 13.97
CA ARG A 259 -1.31 13.93 15.34
C ARG A 259 -0.69 12.69 15.96
N ASN A 260 -0.71 11.60 15.24
CA ASN A 260 -0.22 10.31 15.71
C ASN A 260 0.37 9.51 14.56
N ALA A 261 1.24 8.60 14.91
CA ALA A 261 1.75 7.57 14.02
C ALA A 261 0.95 6.28 14.21
N GLY A 262 0.62 5.62 13.11
CA GLY A 262 -0.07 4.34 13.09
C GLY A 262 0.60 3.38 12.12
N LYS A 263 0.17 2.12 12.09
CA LYS A 263 0.63 1.13 11.12
C LYS A 263 -0.31 1.14 9.90
N HIS A 264 0.27 1.09 8.71
CA HIS A 264 -0.52 0.94 7.48
C HIS A 264 -1.27 -0.40 7.49
N ALA A 265 -2.53 -0.36 7.09
CA ALA A 265 -3.39 -1.54 7.16
C ALA A 265 -2.94 -2.71 6.26
N GLY A 266 -2.27 -2.46 5.14
CA GLY A 266 -1.91 -3.48 4.17
C GLY A 266 -0.50 -3.32 3.58
N GLY A 267 0.25 -2.26 3.92
CA GLY A 267 1.57 -2.03 3.35
C GLY A 267 2.69 -2.69 4.16
N VAL A 268 3.47 -3.55 3.49
CA VAL A 268 4.68 -4.16 4.03
C VAL A 268 5.81 -3.92 3.03
N VAL A 269 6.96 -3.50 3.53
CA VAL A 269 8.17 -3.31 2.72
C VAL A 269 9.11 -4.47 2.98
N ILE A 270 9.70 -4.98 1.91
CA ILE A 270 10.74 -6.01 1.92
C ILE A 270 11.96 -5.40 1.22
N SER A 271 13.08 -5.27 1.93
CA SER A 271 14.33 -4.73 1.40
C SER A 271 15.34 -5.84 1.09
N PRO A 272 16.30 -5.61 0.17
CA PRO A 272 17.34 -6.59 -0.15
C PRO A 272 18.37 -6.79 0.98
N THR A 273 18.56 -5.80 1.86
CA THR A 273 19.41 -5.82 3.05
C THR A 273 18.64 -5.25 4.24
N VAL A 274 19.30 -4.95 5.33
CA VAL A 274 18.63 -4.36 6.51
C VAL A 274 17.96 -3.03 6.15
N LEU A 275 16.74 -2.83 6.63
CA LEU A 275 15.91 -1.66 6.29
C LEU A 275 16.59 -0.32 6.61
N THR A 276 17.44 -0.28 7.63
CA THR A 276 18.18 0.94 8.02
C THR A 276 19.20 1.41 6.99
N ASP A 277 19.55 0.59 6.00
CA ASP A 277 20.38 1.02 4.87
C ASP A 277 19.61 1.92 3.90
N PHE A 278 18.28 1.88 3.95
CA PHE A 278 17.40 2.60 3.02
C PHE A 278 16.61 3.74 3.68
N THR A 279 16.17 3.52 4.94
CA THR A 279 15.23 4.43 5.60
C THR A 279 15.28 4.29 7.12
N PRO A 280 14.98 5.38 7.86
CA PRO A 280 14.84 5.29 9.31
C PRO A 280 13.62 4.46 9.70
N LEU A 281 13.68 3.85 10.89
CA LEU A 281 12.59 3.09 11.48
C LEU A 281 11.95 3.87 12.62
N TYR A 282 10.64 3.75 12.74
CA TYR A 282 9.89 4.23 13.90
C TYR A 282 9.64 3.07 14.87
N CYS A 283 9.89 3.31 16.15
CA CYS A 283 9.59 2.36 17.22
C CYS A 283 8.40 2.89 18.03
N ASP A 284 7.35 2.08 18.17
CA ASP A 284 6.25 2.40 19.07
C ASP A 284 6.62 2.13 20.54
N GLU A 285 5.74 2.54 21.48
CA GLU A 285 5.95 2.33 22.92
C GLU A 285 6.02 0.84 23.30
N GLY A 286 5.49 -0.06 22.47
CA GLY A 286 5.57 -1.51 22.64
C GLY A 286 6.84 -2.14 22.10
N GLY A 287 7.77 -1.36 21.54
CA GLY A 287 9.02 -1.84 20.93
C GLY A 287 8.86 -2.40 19.52
N ASN A 288 7.68 -2.26 18.90
CA ASN A 288 7.49 -2.70 17.51
C ASN A 288 8.08 -1.67 16.55
N LEU A 289 8.86 -2.16 15.59
CA LEU A 289 9.45 -1.33 14.54
C LEU A 289 8.47 -1.16 13.38
N SER A 290 8.39 0.06 12.86
CA SER A 290 7.67 0.40 11.64
C SER A 290 8.54 1.31 10.77
N LEU A 291 8.40 1.17 9.46
CA LEU A 291 9.18 1.95 8.49
C LEU A 291 8.64 3.37 8.40
N ILE A 292 9.51 4.37 8.56
CA ILE A 292 9.17 5.75 8.26
C ILE A 292 9.31 5.91 6.74
N HIS A 293 8.21 5.77 6.02
CA HIS A 293 8.17 6.02 4.60
C HIS A 293 7.78 7.49 4.36
N ILE A 294 8.68 8.24 3.74
CA ILE A 294 8.35 9.54 3.16
C ILE A 294 7.74 9.25 1.78
N SER A 295 6.52 8.75 1.76
CA SER A 295 5.75 8.70 0.52
C SER A 295 5.05 10.04 0.33
N GLU A 296 4.93 10.47 -0.91
CA GLU A 296 3.89 11.43 -1.28
C GLU A 296 2.56 11.01 -0.65
N PRO A 297 1.71 11.96 -0.22
CA PRO A 297 0.41 11.62 0.32
C PRO A 297 -0.30 10.75 -0.71
N THR A 298 -0.37 9.46 -0.43
CA THR A 298 -1.10 8.51 -1.27
C THR A 298 -2.49 9.06 -1.46
N ARG A 299 -2.90 9.24 -2.72
CA ARG A 299 -4.31 9.48 -3.05
C ARG A 299 -5.12 8.47 -2.25
N PRO A 300 -6.16 8.88 -1.52
CA PRO A 300 -6.99 7.94 -0.79
C PRO A 300 -7.52 6.92 -1.77
N THR A 301 -7.01 5.70 -1.70
CA THR A 301 -7.59 4.57 -2.40
C THR A 301 -8.99 4.41 -1.86
N ALA A 302 -9.97 4.50 -2.75
CA ALA A 302 -11.37 4.33 -2.41
C ALA A 302 -11.53 3.01 -1.66
N THR A 303 -11.82 3.08 -0.37
CA THR A 303 -12.22 1.92 0.40
C THR A 303 -13.57 1.46 -0.15
N SER A 304 -13.57 0.37 -0.92
CA SER A 304 -14.79 -0.27 -1.36
C SER A 304 -15.53 -0.75 -0.11
N ARG A 305 -16.63 -0.08 0.23
CA ARG A 305 -17.61 -0.62 1.17
C ARG A 305 -18.21 -1.88 0.54
N MET A 306 -18.02 -3.02 1.18
CA MET A 306 -18.90 -4.15 0.93
C MET A 306 -20.33 -3.74 1.35
N PRO A 307 -21.36 -4.03 0.53
CA PRO A 307 -22.73 -3.88 0.95
C PRO A 307 -22.99 -4.87 2.10
N SER A 308 -23.48 -4.35 3.22
CA SER A 308 -24.02 -5.19 4.28
C SER A 308 -25.23 -5.93 3.70
N SER A 309 -25.12 -7.24 3.57
CA SER A 309 -26.28 -8.10 3.30
C SER A 309 -27.26 -7.99 4.46
N ALA A 310 -28.49 -7.62 4.12
CA ALA A 310 -29.66 -7.76 4.97
C ALA A 310 -30.01 -9.24 5.18
#